data_1aa1a2d1928ac51e35ef94961b7c475d
#
_entry.id   1aa1a2d1928ac51e35ef94961b7c475d
#
_cell.length_a   1.000
_cell.length_b   1.000
_cell.length_c   1.000
_cell.angle_alpha   90.00
_cell.angle_beta   90.00
_cell.angle_gamma   90.00
#
_symmetry.space_group_name_H-M   'P 1'
#
loop_
_entity.id
_entity.type
_entity.pdbx_description
1 polymer ?
#
loop_
_entity_poly.entity_id
_entity_poly.type
_entity_poly.pdbx_seq_one_letter_code
_entity_poly.pdbx_strand_id
1 'polypeptide(L)'
;SDIFNSKLFVMWGMDPVVAWFGPTSYYMQLAHEYGCKTIVIDPRYTQSAEILADQWIPIRPGTDLAMMLAVAQVLYEEDLIDHEFVNEWVDKAGVAEWGAYCMGEGAGGIKKTPEWAAPICAVPAETIREFARLYGTTKPVHLQYFYSCAKRHMGDYSAAASMLLQAMTGNIACAGGCQTGACLPTPGRVPAPRADWHRDPGDYKVPVLFNNNCLTEILACQKDYWEGRMSESEFRHRIGSPTNDSPLPNIQMIIFENNYGNNHSNVNKRFAGMAATEFNWGFQWHLNQPTAELCDIILPAPIWQFEGMDEYMYGHQRFVSGPNGMRNYFTFCARGLEFPGEVRSKEWVWTEIAKRLGVADKYNPRMLDVDAEHWVDAQEAVYKEAFENWANNETVMAYLGYEKRPTWEEFNANPVVRTEIDVPYYPFKSMMERGESPFGTPTGKIEFVSNYVKTHDMTESRWRGKIDPMPVWSPSYVEGDIGSASNDGFYNPKVKDYPLSMVSPVSIYRQHSSNDNNPLMREDCYRHAVWISGVDAQARGIKDGDICRVYSDRGEVELTAYVTNRMMPGSA
;
A
#
# COMPACT_ATOMS: atom_id res chain seq x y z
N SER A 1 -6.72 19.88 -3.23
CA SER A 1 -7.21 18.61 -3.75
C SER A 1 -8.45 18.82 -4.60
N ASP A 2 -8.58 18.03 -5.63
CA ASP A 2 -9.66 18.12 -6.62
C ASP A 2 -11.02 17.63 -6.08
N ILE A 3 -11.03 17.03 -4.90
CA ILE A 3 -12.23 16.49 -4.24
C ILE A 3 -13.37 17.51 -4.08
N PHE A 4 -13.05 18.82 -3.98
CA PHE A 4 -14.05 19.88 -3.91
C PHE A 4 -14.90 20.04 -5.18
N ASN A 5 -14.47 19.45 -6.29
CA ASN A 5 -15.22 19.42 -7.53
C ASN A 5 -16.13 18.17 -7.63
N SER A 6 -15.99 17.21 -6.71
CA SER A 6 -16.80 15.98 -6.69
C SER A 6 -18.20 16.24 -6.16
N LYS A 7 -19.20 15.58 -6.76
CA LYS A 7 -20.59 15.57 -6.26
C LYS A 7 -20.91 14.36 -5.39
N LEU A 8 -20.20 13.27 -5.65
CA LEU A 8 -20.29 12.04 -4.89
C LEU A 8 -18.88 11.51 -4.63
N PHE A 9 -18.60 11.18 -3.38
CA PHE A 9 -17.39 10.49 -2.98
C PHE A 9 -17.73 9.09 -2.48
N VAL A 10 -17.14 8.08 -3.10
CA VAL A 10 -17.31 6.68 -2.69
C VAL A 10 -16.02 6.21 -2.05
N MET A 11 -16.04 6.00 -0.73
CA MET A 11 -14.96 5.41 0.04
C MET A 11 -15.16 3.90 0.12
N TRP A 12 -14.37 3.13 -0.63
CA TRP A 12 -14.47 1.68 -0.66
C TRP A 12 -13.28 1.05 0.07
N GLY A 13 -13.53 0.49 1.26
CA GLY A 13 -12.52 -0.11 2.12
C GLY A 13 -11.46 0.88 2.62
N MET A 14 -11.88 2.08 2.99
CA MET A 14 -11.02 3.20 3.29
C MET A 14 -11.45 3.90 4.58
N ASP A 15 -10.48 4.21 5.44
CA ASP A 15 -10.71 4.95 6.70
C ASP A 15 -9.69 6.10 6.81
N PRO A 16 -9.84 7.20 6.03
CA PRO A 16 -8.85 8.26 5.97
C PRO A 16 -8.68 9.05 7.26
N VAL A 17 -9.67 9.10 8.13
CA VAL A 17 -9.55 9.75 9.45
C VAL A 17 -8.49 9.04 10.31
N VAL A 18 -8.36 7.72 10.16
CA VAL A 18 -7.42 6.90 10.95
C VAL A 18 -6.13 6.60 10.19
N ALA A 19 -6.22 6.32 8.89
CA ALA A 19 -5.14 5.66 8.14
C ALA A 19 -4.48 6.52 7.07
N TRP A 20 -4.87 7.79 6.92
CA TRP A 20 -4.29 8.65 5.89
C TRP A 20 -3.35 9.71 6.46
N PHE A 21 -2.30 10.01 5.70
CA PHE A 21 -1.31 11.02 6.10
C PHE A 21 -1.77 12.44 5.79
N GLY A 22 -1.40 13.38 6.66
CA GLY A 22 -1.59 14.79 6.46
C GLY A 22 -3.06 15.24 6.55
N PRO A 23 -3.41 16.38 5.96
CA PRO A 23 -4.72 17.01 6.15
C PRO A 23 -5.82 16.46 5.22
N THR A 24 -5.64 15.28 4.62
CA THR A 24 -6.58 14.75 3.61
C THR A 24 -7.98 14.55 4.18
N SER A 25 -8.10 13.99 5.37
CA SER A 25 -9.40 13.79 6.05
C SER A 25 -10.09 15.12 6.35
N TYR A 26 -9.35 16.15 6.71
CA TYR A 26 -9.88 17.49 6.90
C TYR A 26 -10.46 18.07 5.60
N TYR A 27 -9.76 17.92 4.47
CA TYR A 27 -10.29 18.37 3.18
C TYR A 27 -11.50 17.55 2.71
N MET A 28 -11.55 16.27 3.05
CA MET A 28 -12.74 15.44 2.79
C MET A 28 -13.93 15.94 3.59
N GLN A 29 -13.72 16.27 4.86
CA GLN A 29 -14.78 16.87 5.70
C GLN A 29 -15.27 18.19 5.13
N LEU A 30 -14.36 19.09 4.73
CA LEU A 30 -14.76 20.33 4.09
C LEU A 30 -15.54 20.09 2.79
N ALA A 31 -15.11 19.15 1.94
CA ALA A 31 -15.84 18.84 0.71
C ALA A 31 -17.25 18.32 1.01
N HIS A 32 -17.43 17.51 2.06
CA HIS A 32 -18.73 17.06 2.53
C HIS A 32 -19.58 18.23 3.03
N GLU A 33 -19.03 19.15 3.84
CA GLU A 33 -19.71 20.37 4.29
C GLU A 33 -20.13 21.28 3.10
N TYR A 34 -19.38 21.28 2.00
CA TYR A 34 -19.73 21.97 0.77
C TYR A 34 -20.70 21.20 -0.16
N GLY A 35 -21.25 20.07 0.32
CA GLY A 35 -22.32 19.36 -0.35
C GLY A 35 -21.88 18.16 -1.22
N CYS A 36 -20.63 17.73 -1.14
CA CYS A 36 -20.21 16.47 -1.73
C CYS A 36 -20.81 15.31 -0.91
N LYS A 37 -21.71 14.54 -1.48
CA LYS A 37 -22.26 13.34 -0.82
C LYS A 37 -21.20 12.27 -0.67
N THR A 38 -21.26 11.51 0.42
CA THR A 38 -20.28 10.46 0.73
C THR A 38 -20.96 9.14 1.04
N ILE A 39 -20.53 8.09 0.32
CA ILE A 39 -20.92 6.70 0.58
C ILE A 39 -19.69 5.95 1.07
N VAL A 40 -19.82 5.24 2.19
CA VAL A 40 -18.78 4.38 2.74
C VAL A 40 -19.18 2.92 2.59
N ILE A 41 -18.33 2.14 1.93
CA ILE A 41 -18.49 0.69 1.74
C ILE A 41 -17.38 0.02 2.53
N ASP A 42 -17.70 -0.52 3.70
CA ASP A 42 -16.74 -1.14 4.63
C ASP A 42 -17.50 -2.09 5.57
N PRO A 43 -16.92 -3.23 5.99
CA PRO A 43 -17.55 -4.11 6.99
C PRO A 43 -17.74 -3.45 8.36
N ARG A 44 -17.01 -2.37 8.62
CA ARG A 44 -17.08 -1.61 9.87
C ARG A 44 -17.71 -0.23 9.65
N TYR A 45 -18.49 0.22 10.60
CA TYR A 45 -18.83 1.64 10.70
C TYR A 45 -17.62 2.38 11.29
N THR A 46 -16.74 2.82 10.40
CA THR A 46 -15.44 3.41 10.74
C THR A 46 -15.58 4.82 11.32
N GLN A 47 -14.49 5.39 11.82
CA GLN A 47 -14.50 6.81 12.22
C GLN A 47 -14.74 7.73 11.02
N SER A 48 -14.23 7.39 9.85
CA SER A 48 -14.54 8.12 8.63
C SER A 48 -16.02 8.01 8.24
N ALA A 49 -16.63 6.85 8.46
CA ALA A 49 -18.06 6.69 8.23
C ALA A 49 -18.89 7.55 9.19
N GLU A 50 -18.49 7.63 10.47
CA GLU A 50 -19.18 8.44 11.48
C GLU A 50 -19.15 9.94 11.15
N ILE A 51 -18.06 10.43 10.59
CA ILE A 51 -17.85 11.87 10.34
C ILE A 51 -18.37 12.29 8.96
N LEU A 52 -18.25 11.40 7.95
CA LEU A 52 -18.39 11.78 6.54
C LEU A 52 -19.55 11.09 5.83
N ALA A 53 -20.04 9.92 6.30
CA ALA A 53 -20.97 9.14 5.50
C ALA A 53 -22.41 9.67 5.54
N ASP A 54 -22.98 9.98 4.37
CA ASP A 54 -24.42 10.07 4.18
C ASP A 54 -25.06 8.67 4.15
N GLN A 55 -24.30 7.66 3.70
CA GLN A 55 -24.73 6.27 3.69
C GLN A 55 -23.54 5.35 3.99
N TRP A 56 -23.76 4.37 4.87
CA TRP A 56 -22.86 3.25 5.08
C TRP A 56 -23.46 1.97 4.51
N ILE A 57 -22.68 1.26 3.68
CA ILE A 57 -23.04 -0.02 3.10
C ILE A 57 -22.10 -1.08 3.68
N PRO A 58 -22.53 -1.87 4.67
CA PRO A 58 -21.75 -2.97 5.21
C PRO A 58 -21.60 -4.07 4.15
N ILE A 59 -20.37 -4.48 3.89
CA ILE A 59 -20.06 -5.52 2.89
C ILE A 59 -19.26 -6.64 3.53
N ARG A 60 -19.55 -7.89 3.17
CA ARG A 60 -18.75 -9.03 3.64
C ARG A 60 -17.30 -8.88 3.15
N PRO A 61 -16.29 -8.99 4.05
CA PRO A 61 -14.89 -8.85 3.69
C PRO A 61 -14.46 -9.78 2.54
N GLY A 62 -13.79 -9.20 1.52
CA GLY A 62 -13.26 -9.95 0.39
C GLY A 62 -14.26 -10.31 -0.71
N THR A 63 -15.46 -9.77 -0.68
CA THR A 63 -16.49 -10.00 -1.71
C THR A 63 -16.77 -8.76 -2.56
N ASP A 64 -15.88 -7.78 -2.51
CA ASP A 64 -15.96 -6.50 -3.22
C ASP A 64 -16.20 -6.68 -4.70
N LEU A 65 -15.47 -7.63 -5.33
CA LEU A 65 -15.60 -7.91 -6.77
C LEU A 65 -17.01 -8.35 -7.15
N ALA A 66 -17.68 -9.15 -6.32
CA ALA A 66 -19.04 -9.59 -6.62
C ALA A 66 -20.02 -8.41 -6.69
N MET A 67 -19.90 -7.47 -5.73
CA MET A 67 -20.70 -6.24 -5.76
C MET A 67 -20.35 -5.37 -6.96
N MET A 68 -19.07 -5.20 -7.29
CA MET A 68 -18.62 -4.39 -8.43
C MET A 68 -19.10 -4.95 -9.77
N LEU A 69 -19.10 -6.28 -9.93
CA LEU A 69 -19.65 -6.94 -11.12
C LEU A 69 -21.16 -6.72 -11.25
N ALA A 70 -21.88 -6.72 -10.12
CA ALA A 70 -23.31 -6.43 -10.14
C ALA A 70 -23.58 -4.94 -10.45
N VAL A 71 -22.77 -4.03 -9.95
CA VAL A 71 -22.83 -2.61 -10.34
C VAL A 71 -22.59 -2.47 -11.85
N ALA A 72 -21.54 -3.10 -12.39
CA ALA A 72 -21.23 -3.08 -13.81
C ALA A 72 -22.41 -3.65 -14.65
N GLN A 73 -23.02 -4.74 -14.20
CA GLN A 73 -24.16 -5.35 -14.86
C GLN A 73 -25.33 -4.36 -14.97
N VAL A 74 -25.66 -3.64 -13.89
CA VAL A 74 -26.71 -2.61 -13.90
C VAL A 74 -26.35 -1.46 -14.85
N LEU A 75 -25.08 -1.01 -14.84
CA LEU A 75 -24.61 0.04 -15.77
C LEU A 75 -24.77 -0.37 -17.23
N TYR A 76 -24.48 -1.64 -17.58
CA TYR A 76 -24.71 -2.17 -18.92
C TYR A 76 -26.20 -2.29 -19.24
N GLU A 77 -27.00 -2.86 -18.34
CA GLU A 77 -28.42 -3.15 -18.58
C GLU A 77 -29.27 -1.89 -18.72
N GLU A 78 -28.97 -0.85 -17.93
CA GLU A 78 -29.70 0.41 -17.90
C GLU A 78 -29.06 1.50 -18.77
N ASP A 79 -28.03 1.17 -19.55
CA ASP A 79 -27.28 2.07 -20.42
C ASP A 79 -26.76 3.34 -19.70
N LEU A 80 -26.18 3.15 -18.51
CA LEU A 80 -25.61 4.21 -17.69
C LEU A 80 -24.11 4.41 -17.95
N ILE A 81 -23.67 4.13 -19.16
CA ILE A 81 -22.28 4.18 -19.61
C ILE A 81 -22.01 5.53 -20.30
N ASP A 82 -20.84 6.11 -20.05
CA ASP A 82 -20.36 7.24 -20.82
C ASP A 82 -19.77 6.77 -22.15
N HIS A 83 -20.62 6.69 -23.16
CA HIS A 83 -20.24 6.21 -24.49
C HIS A 83 -19.20 7.10 -25.19
N GLU A 84 -19.19 8.40 -24.93
CA GLU A 84 -18.20 9.32 -25.50
C GLU A 84 -16.81 8.98 -24.96
N PHE A 85 -16.65 8.91 -23.64
CA PHE A 85 -15.41 8.55 -22.99
C PHE A 85 -14.94 7.14 -23.39
N VAL A 86 -15.85 6.16 -23.36
CA VAL A 86 -15.53 4.76 -23.68
C VAL A 86 -15.09 4.62 -25.14
N ASN A 87 -15.76 5.29 -26.07
CA ASN A 87 -15.39 5.23 -27.50
C ASN A 87 -14.01 5.83 -27.79
N GLU A 88 -13.63 6.86 -27.06
CA GLU A 88 -12.37 7.56 -27.28
C GLU A 88 -11.19 6.87 -26.55
N TRP A 89 -11.36 6.53 -25.28
CA TRP A 89 -10.25 6.18 -24.39
C TRP A 89 -10.17 4.70 -23.97
N VAL A 90 -11.17 3.90 -24.31
CA VAL A 90 -11.21 2.50 -23.88
C VAL A 90 -11.10 1.54 -25.06
N ASP A 91 -10.47 0.38 -24.87
CA ASP A 91 -10.45 -0.71 -25.86
C ASP A 91 -11.83 -1.32 -26.02
N LYS A 92 -12.44 -1.13 -27.19
CA LYS A 92 -13.81 -1.57 -27.48
C LYS A 92 -14.02 -3.07 -27.39
N ALA A 93 -13.01 -3.86 -27.79
CA ALA A 93 -13.10 -5.31 -27.73
C ALA A 93 -13.17 -5.78 -26.27
N GLY A 94 -12.33 -5.21 -25.41
CA GLY A 94 -12.33 -5.53 -23.99
C GLY A 94 -13.61 -5.12 -23.27
N VAL A 95 -14.20 -3.97 -23.61
CA VAL A 95 -15.50 -3.55 -23.05
C VAL A 95 -16.60 -4.52 -23.41
N ALA A 96 -16.67 -4.94 -24.68
CA ALA A 96 -17.67 -5.91 -25.14
C ALA A 96 -17.50 -7.28 -24.46
N GLU A 97 -16.25 -7.77 -24.34
CA GLU A 97 -15.95 -9.07 -23.75
C GLU A 97 -16.29 -9.10 -22.25
N TRP A 98 -15.89 -8.07 -21.50
CA TRP A 98 -16.22 -8.00 -20.07
C TRP A 98 -17.71 -7.74 -19.83
N GLY A 99 -18.34 -6.94 -20.69
CA GLY A 99 -19.78 -6.74 -20.70
C GLY A 99 -20.55 -8.05 -20.89
N ALA A 100 -20.16 -8.86 -21.88
CA ALA A 100 -20.72 -10.19 -22.10
C ALA A 100 -20.59 -11.09 -20.85
N TYR A 101 -19.46 -11.06 -20.18
CA TYR A 101 -19.26 -11.77 -18.92
C TYR A 101 -20.23 -11.28 -17.81
N CYS A 102 -20.37 -9.96 -17.63
CA CYS A 102 -21.28 -9.38 -16.64
C CYS A 102 -22.76 -9.73 -16.97
N MET A 103 -23.10 -9.74 -18.25
CA MET A 103 -24.46 -10.07 -18.74
C MET A 103 -24.76 -11.58 -18.79
N GLY A 104 -23.75 -12.43 -18.48
CA GLY A 104 -23.91 -13.88 -18.47
C GLY A 104 -23.87 -14.52 -19.85
N GLU A 105 -23.39 -13.83 -20.87
CA GLU A 105 -23.25 -14.31 -22.25
C GLU A 105 -21.93 -15.02 -22.50
N GLY A 106 -20.91 -14.76 -21.66
CA GLY A 106 -19.55 -15.32 -21.78
C GLY A 106 -19.38 -16.65 -21.03
N ALA A 107 -18.13 -17.05 -20.87
CA ALA A 107 -17.75 -18.23 -20.09
C ALA A 107 -18.25 -18.12 -18.64
N GLY A 108 -19.15 -19.02 -18.25
CA GLY A 108 -19.77 -19.06 -16.94
C GLY A 108 -21.28 -18.86 -16.89
N GLY A 109 -21.94 -18.38 -17.98
CA GLY A 109 -23.41 -18.43 -18.22
C GLY A 109 -24.29 -17.80 -17.14
N ILE A 110 -23.75 -17.09 -16.17
CA ILE A 110 -24.48 -16.50 -15.04
C ILE A 110 -24.40 -14.98 -15.12
N LYS A 111 -25.57 -14.34 -15.29
CA LYS A 111 -25.72 -12.89 -15.24
C LYS A 111 -25.38 -12.39 -13.82
N LYS A 112 -24.51 -11.40 -13.72
CA LYS A 112 -24.00 -10.87 -12.44
C LYS A 112 -24.95 -9.82 -11.85
N THR A 113 -26.24 -10.19 -11.68
CA THR A 113 -27.26 -9.27 -11.17
C THR A 113 -27.04 -8.89 -9.70
N PRO A 114 -27.65 -7.83 -9.19
CA PRO A 114 -27.70 -7.55 -7.76
C PRO A 114 -28.18 -8.73 -6.91
N GLU A 115 -29.16 -9.51 -7.41
CA GLU A 115 -29.66 -10.70 -6.72
C GLU A 115 -28.65 -11.84 -6.68
N TRP A 116 -27.78 -11.96 -7.69
CA TRP A 116 -26.66 -12.89 -7.66
C TRP A 116 -25.60 -12.45 -6.63
N ALA A 117 -25.30 -11.16 -6.56
CA ALA A 117 -24.25 -10.64 -5.67
C ALA A 117 -24.70 -10.60 -4.20
N ALA A 118 -25.97 -10.32 -3.93
CA ALA A 118 -26.46 -10.09 -2.57
C ALA A 118 -26.14 -11.22 -1.56
N PRO A 119 -26.33 -12.51 -1.85
CA PRO A 119 -25.97 -13.59 -0.94
C PRO A 119 -24.43 -13.71 -0.77
N ILE A 120 -23.65 -13.32 -1.76
CA ILE A 120 -22.19 -13.36 -1.73
C ILE A 120 -21.66 -12.25 -0.82
N CYS A 121 -22.03 -11.01 -1.08
CA CYS A 121 -21.48 -9.84 -0.41
C CYS A 121 -22.26 -9.40 0.84
N ALA A 122 -23.39 -10.03 1.12
CA ALA A 122 -24.30 -9.68 2.23
C ALA A 122 -24.86 -8.24 2.15
N VAL A 123 -24.89 -7.65 0.95
CA VAL A 123 -25.53 -6.36 0.68
C VAL A 123 -26.86 -6.62 -0.01
N PRO A 124 -27.99 -6.02 0.43
CA PRO A 124 -29.28 -6.21 -0.22
C PRO A 124 -29.24 -5.84 -1.71
N ALA A 125 -29.88 -6.64 -2.55
CA ALA A 125 -29.87 -6.44 -4.01
C ALA A 125 -30.38 -5.04 -4.41
N GLU A 126 -31.39 -4.52 -3.73
CA GLU A 126 -31.92 -3.18 -4.00
C GLU A 126 -30.89 -2.09 -3.64
N THR A 127 -30.17 -2.24 -2.53
CA THR A 127 -29.08 -1.31 -2.18
C THR A 127 -27.99 -1.29 -3.25
N ILE A 128 -27.63 -2.45 -3.80
CA ILE A 128 -26.65 -2.54 -4.91
C ILE A 128 -27.19 -1.81 -6.15
N ARG A 129 -28.46 -2.01 -6.48
CA ARG A 129 -29.11 -1.38 -7.64
C ARG A 129 -29.22 0.14 -7.48
N GLU A 130 -29.66 0.61 -6.32
CA GLU A 130 -29.73 2.03 -5.99
C GLU A 130 -28.34 2.69 -6.06
N PHE A 131 -27.33 2.03 -5.50
CA PHE A 131 -25.95 2.49 -5.58
C PHE A 131 -25.47 2.57 -7.03
N ALA A 132 -25.70 1.53 -7.84
CA ALA A 132 -25.29 1.51 -9.25
C ALA A 132 -25.92 2.64 -10.06
N ARG A 133 -27.23 2.90 -9.87
CA ARG A 133 -27.94 4.01 -10.52
C ARG A 133 -27.41 5.36 -10.05
N LEU A 134 -27.23 5.55 -8.75
CA LEU A 134 -26.65 6.79 -8.23
C LEU A 134 -25.26 7.03 -8.77
N TYR A 135 -24.42 6.00 -8.81
CA TYR A 135 -23.06 6.06 -9.33
C TYR A 135 -23.04 6.37 -10.83
N GLY A 136 -23.88 5.74 -11.63
CA GLY A 136 -23.96 5.92 -13.08
C GLY A 136 -24.56 7.26 -13.53
N THR A 137 -25.44 7.85 -12.72
CA THR A 137 -26.14 9.09 -13.06
C THR A 137 -25.52 10.35 -12.45
N THR A 138 -24.64 10.22 -11.46
CA THR A 138 -23.94 11.36 -10.85
C THR A 138 -22.63 11.62 -11.58
N LYS A 139 -22.34 12.91 -11.83
CA LYS A 139 -21.03 13.36 -12.37
C LYS A 139 -20.64 14.72 -11.80
N PRO A 140 -19.36 14.90 -11.42
CA PRO A 140 -18.32 13.86 -11.32
C PRO A 140 -18.45 13.04 -10.03
N VAL A 141 -18.02 11.77 -10.09
CA VAL A 141 -17.91 10.88 -8.94
C VAL A 141 -16.45 10.55 -8.67
N HIS A 142 -16.04 10.68 -7.42
CA HIS A 142 -14.74 10.22 -6.96
C HIS A 142 -14.91 8.87 -6.25
N LEU A 143 -14.57 7.77 -6.91
CA LEU A 143 -14.48 6.46 -6.28
C LEU A 143 -13.05 6.20 -5.84
N GLN A 144 -12.85 6.03 -4.55
CA GLN A 144 -11.56 5.66 -3.98
C GLN A 144 -11.63 4.23 -3.44
N TYR A 145 -11.00 3.31 -4.16
CA TYR A 145 -10.76 1.94 -3.73
C TYR A 145 -9.39 1.84 -3.06
N PHE A 146 -9.30 1.19 -1.91
CA PHE A 146 -8.08 1.27 -1.12
C PHE A 146 -7.41 -0.10 -0.89
N TYR A 147 -6.18 -0.08 -0.37
CA TYR A 147 -5.30 -1.24 -0.21
C TYR A 147 -5.92 -2.42 0.54
N SER A 148 -6.77 -2.17 1.53
CA SER A 148 -7.33 -3.22 2.38
C SER A 148 -8.09 -4.26 1.56
N CYS A 149 -8.89 -3.81 0.61
CA CYS A 149 -9.67 -4.67 -0.26
C CYS A 149 -8.78 -5.41 -1.28
N ALA A 150 -7.70 -4.79 -1.74
CA ALA A 150 -6.75 -5.40 -2.67
C ALA A 150 -5.84 -6.45 -2.02
N LYS A 151 -5.65 -6.42 -0.70
CA LYS A 151 -4.80 -7.37 0.04
C LYS A 151 -5.51 -8.66 0.44
N ARG A 152 -6.34 -9.18 -0.44
CA ARG A 152 -7.08 -10.44 -0.27
C ARG A 152 -6.90 -11.34 -1.48
N HIS A 153 -7.42 -12.56 -1.41
CA HIS A 153 -7.42 -13.45 -2.56
C HIS A 153 -8.05 -12.75 -3.76
N MET A 154 -7.36 -12.72 -4.88
CA MET A 154 -7.77 -12.04 -6.12
C MET A 154 -8.19 -10.56 -5.93
N GLY A 155 -7.63 -9.90 -4.94
CA GLY A 155 -7.92 -8.50 -4.64
C GLY A 155 -7.46 -7.52 -5.73
N ASP A 156 -6.51 -7.92 -6.57
CA ASP A 156 -6.11 -7.23 -7.80
C ASP A 156 -7.26 -7.15 -8.81
N TYR A 157 -8.12 -8.17 -8.92
CA TYR A 157 -9.32 -8.11 -9.77
C TYR A 157 -10.36 -7.12 -9.23
N SER A 158 -10.51 -7.03 -7.91
CA SER A 158 -11.37 -6.00 -7.31
C SER A 158 -10.81 -4.60 -7.58
N ALA A 159 -9.50 -4.41 -7.48
CA ALA A 159 -8.85 -3.15 -7.80
C ALA A 159 -9.05 -2.79 -9.28
N ALA A 160 -8.83 -3.75 -10.19
CA ALA A 160 -9.08 -3.54 -11.61
C ALA A 160 -10.56 -3.21 -11.87
N ALA A 161 -11.52 -3.96 -11.32
CA ALA A 161 -12.94 -3.70 -11.49
C ALA A 161 -13.34 -2.29 -11.02
N SER A 162 -12.79 -1.81 -9.91
CA SER A 162 -13.03 -0.43 -9.46
C SER A 162 -12.61 0.62 -10.49
N MET A 163 -11.50 0.39 -11.19
CA MET A 163 -11.04 1.27 -12.27
C MET A 163 -11.92 1.15 -13.51
N LEU A 164 -12.40 -0.05 -13.82
CA LEU A 164 -13.31 -0.25 -14.95
C LEU A 164 -14.65 0.46 -14.73
N LEU A 165 -15.20 0.44 -13.51
CA LEU A 165 -16.41 1.22 -13.17
C LEU A 165 -16.20 2.72 -13.39
N GLN A 166 -15.03 3.24 -13.03
CA GLN A 166 -14.67 4.65 -13.26
C GLN A 166 -14.59 4.97 -14.76
N ALA A 167 -14.00 4.05 -15.54
CA ALA A 167 -13.89 4.21 -16.99
C ALA A 167 -15.26 4.10 -17.68
N MET A 168 -16.13 3.19 -17.23
CA MET A 168 -17.49 3.07 -17.77
C MET A 168 -18.29 4.36 -17.64
N THR A 169 -18.11 5.09 -16.57
CA THR A 169 -18.87 6.30 -16.24
C THR A 169 -18.13 7.59 -16.58
N GLY A 170 -16.96 7.52 -17.25
CA GLY A 170 -16.18 8.69 -17.66
C GLY A 170 -15.66 9.54 -16.48
N ASN A 171 -15.45 8.94 -15.32
CA ASN A 171 -14.93 9.62 -14.11
C ASN A 171 -13.39 9.59 -14.01
N ILE A 172 -12.69 9.28 -15.10
CA ILE A 172 -11.23 9.34 -15.20
C ILE A 172 -10.85 10.63 -15.94
N ALA A 173 -9.80 11.30 -15.48
CA ALA A 173 -9.26 12.51 -16.10
C ALA A 173 -10.27 13.65 -16.24
N CYS A 174 -11.13 13.83 -15.26
CA CYS A 174 -12.02 14.98 -15.15
C CYS A 174 -11.91 15.60 -13.75
N ALA A 175 -12.23 16.89 -13.66
CA ALA A 175 -12.24 17.61 -12.39
C ALA A 175 -13.28 16.99 -11.43
N GLY A 176 -12.86 16.65 -10.23
CA GLY A 176 -13.70 15.96 -9.23
C GLY A 176 -13.92 14.48 -9.47
N GLY A 177 -13.32 13.94 -10.53
CA GLY A 177 -13.35 12.51 -10.83
C GLY A 177 -12.30 11.72 -10.08
N CYS A 178 -12.19 10.45 -10.42
CA CYS A 178 -11.33 9.53 -9.72
C CYS A 178 -9.86 9.72 -10.02
N GLN A 179 -9.08 9.51 -8.99
CA GLN A 179 -7.66 9.26 -9.11
C GLN A 179 -7.44 7.74 -9.12
N THR A 180 -6.72 7.27 -10.13
CA THR A 180 -6.42 5.86 -10.28
C THR A 180 -5.36 5.44 -9.26
N GLY A 181 -5.74 4.58 -8.33
CA GLY A 181 -4.83 3.96 -7.37
C GLY A 181 -4.79 4.61 -6.00
N ALA A 182 -4.12 3.92 -5.08
CA ALA A 182 -4.04 4.30 -3.68
C ALA A 182 -3.04 5.41 -3.38
N CYS A 183 -2.10 5.67 -4.30
CA CYS A 183 -1.12 6.74 -4.18
C CYS A 183 -1.50 7.87 -5.14
N LEU A 184 -1.78 9.00 -4.58
CA LEU A 184 -2.15 10.19 -5.33
C LEU A 184 -0.97 10.67 -6.18
N PRO A 185 -1.06 10.67 -7.52
CA PRO A 185 -0.10 11.39 -8.31
C PRO A 185 -0.24 12.87 -7.97
N THR A 186 0.85 13.49 -7.60
CA THR A 186 0.86 14.93 -7.37
C THR A 186 1.40 15.66 -8.59
N PRO A 187 0.80 16.77 -8.90
CA PRO A 187 1.29 17.63 -9.94
C PRO A 187 2.62 18.26 -9.54
N GLY A 188 3.45 18.46 -10.52
CA GLY A 188 4.73 19.10 -10.33
C GLY A 188 5.77 18.18 -9.66
N ARG A 189 6.98 18.34 -10.05
CA ARG A 189 8.13 17.74 -9.41
C ARG A 189 9.11 18.86 -9.12
N VAL A 190 9.21 19.27 -7.86
CA VAL A 190 10.32 20.12 -7.46
C VAL A 190 11.57 19.25 -7.47
N PRO A 191 12.54 19.54 -8.35
CA PRO A 191 13.81 18.84 -8.29
C PRO A 191 14.51 19.24 -6.99
N ALA A 192 14.58 18.30 -6.05
CA ALA A 192 15.27 18.51 -4.78
C ALA A 192 16.80 18.45 -4.98
N PRO A 193 17.58 19.18 -4.18
CA PRO A 193 19.01 18.99 -4.11
C PRO A 193 19.32 17.54 -3.74
N ARG A 194 20.41 17.01 -4.30
CA ARG A 194 20.90 15.69 -3.93
C ARG A 194 22.31 15.82 -3.41
N ALA A 195 22.50 15.40 -2.19
CA ALA A 195 23.85 15.23 -1.65
C ALA A 195 24.47 13.99 -2.32
N ASP A 196 25.61 14.22 -2.93
CA ASP A 196 26.32 13.17 -3.63
C ASP A 196 27.37 12.58 -2.69
N TRP A 197 27.01 11.50 -1.98
CA TRP A 197 27.86 10.85 -1.00
C TRP A 197 28.91 9.93 -1.59
N HIS A 198 28.77 9.61 -2.73
CA HIS A 198 28.88 8.78 -3.65
C HIS A 198 29.06 7.47 -3.64
N ARG A 199 28.08 6.79 -3.60
CA ARG A 199 27.93 5.44 -4.14
C ARG A 199 28.25 5.48 -5.62
N ASP A 200 29.46 5.15 -5.98
CA ASP A 200 29.67 4.60 -7.31
C ASP A 200 29.43 3.08 -7.20
N PRO A 201 28.24 2.56 -7.56
CA PRO A 201 28.02 1.12 -7.55
C PRO A 201 28.91 0.41 -8.55
N GLY A 202 29.61 1.15 -9.42
CA GLY A 202 30.37 0.58 -10.51
C GLY A 202 29.50 -0.36 -11.35
N ASP A 203 30.10 -1.47 -11.76
CA ASP A 203 29.39 -2.56 -12.45
C ASP A 203 28.69 -3.53 -11.50
N TYR A 204 28.62 -3.22 -10.19
CA TYR A 204 28.00 -4.11 -9.22
C TYR A 204 26.49 -4.18 -9.43
N LYS A 205 26.02 -5.37 -9.76
CA LYS A 205 24.60 -5.69 -9.82
C LYS A 205 24.25 -6.55 -8.62
N VAL A 206 23.11 -6.25 -8.00
CA VAL A 206 22.55 -7.14 -6.96
C VAL A 206 22.41 -8.53 -7.58
N PRO A 207 23.17 -9.53 -7.11
CA PRO A 207 23.25 -10.81 -7.79
C PRO A 207 21.95 -11.61 -7.74
N VAL A 208 21.15 -11.37 -6.71
CA VAL A 208 19.87 -12.08 -6.48
C VAL A 208 18.79 -11.09 -6.18
N LEU A 209 17.70 -11.13 -6.95
CA LEU A 209 16.50 -10.37 -6.70
C LEU A 209 15.36 -11.31 -6.33
N PHE A 210 14.69 -11.05 -5.24
CA PHE A 210 13.48 -11.75 -4.85
C PHE A 210 12.47 -10.80 -4.20
N ASN A 211 11.20 -11.16 -4.29
CA ASN A 211 10.16 -10.39 -3.63
C ASN A 211 10.28 -10.57 -2.11
N ASN A 212 10.22 -9.48 -1.37
CA ASN A 212 10.29 -9.49 0.10
C ASN A 212 9.25 -10.42 0.76
N ASN A 213 8.07 -10.54 0.16
CA ASN A 213 7.05 -11.48 0.65
C ASN A 213 7.50 -12.96 0.57
N CYS A 214 8.51 -13.25 -0.24
CA CYS A 214 9.07 -14.60 -0.38
C CYS A 214 10.15 -14.92 0.66
N LEU A 215 10.66 -13.92 1.40
CA LEU A 215 11.74 -14.13 2.38
C LEU A 215 11.43 -15.24 3.38
N THR A 216 10.20 -15.32 3.86
CA THR A 216 9.77 -16.39 4.77
C THR A 216 9.96 -17.80 4.19
N GLU A 217 9.61 -17.98 2.91
CA GLU A 217 9.78 -19.26 2.23
C GLU A 217 11.25 -19.54 1.90
N ILE A 218 12.01 -18.51 1.50
CA ILE A 218 13.45 -18.64 1.26
C ILE A 218 14.14 -19.18 2.51
N LEU A 219 13.97 -18.49 3.63
CA LEU A 219 14.60 -18.88 4.90
C LEU A 219 14.16 -20.26 5.38
N ALA A 220 12.91 -20.64 5.14
CA ALA A 220 12.39 -21.94 5.54
C ALA A 220 12.89 -23.11 4.66
N CYS A 221 13.25 -22.86 3.40
CA CYS A 221 13.53 -23.93 2.44
C CYS A 221 14.98 -23.94 1.94
N GLN A 222 15.72 -22.84 2.06
CA GLN A 222 17.07 -22.73 1.46
C GLN A 222 18.03 -23.81 1.95
N LYS A 223 17.98 -24.16 3.23
CA LYS A 223 18.82 -25.23 3.79
C LYS A 223 18.57 -26.57 3.11
N ASP A 224 17.32 -26.93 2.90
CA ASP A 224 16.95 -28.20 2.26
C ASP A 224 17.41 -28.22 0.80
N TYR A 225 17.33 -27.09 0.11
CA TYR A 225 17.84 -26.99 -1.25
C TYR A 225 19.37 -27.11 -1.31
N TRP A 226 20.11 -26.32 -0.52
CA TRP A 226 21.56 -26.29 -0.57
C TRP A 226 22.20 -27.59 -0.05
N GLU A 227 21.49 -28.34 0.80
CA GLU A 227 21.90 -29.70 1.25
C GLU A 227 21.39 -30.83 0.35
N GLY A 228 20.75 -30.51 -0.78
CA GLY A 228 20.31 -31.48 -1.78
C GLY A 228 19.06 -32.29 -1.43
N ARG A 229 18.29 -31.86 -0.42
CA ARG A 229 17.02 -32.48 -0.03
C ARG A 229 15.81 -31.96 -0.80
N MET A 230 15.97 -30.86 -1.52
CA MET A 230 14.93 -30.21 -2.32
C MET A 230 15.45 -29.98 -3.74
N SER A 231 14.62 -30.18 -4.75
CA SER A 231 14.96 -29.86 -6.13
C SER A 231 14.96 -28.36 -6.39
N GLU A 232 15.74 -27.92 -7.39
CA GLU A 232 15.73 -26.51 -7.82
C GLU A 232 14.35 -26.05 -8.28
N SER A 233 13.64 -26.86 -9.04
CA SER A 233 12.28 -26.55 -9.51
C SER A 233 11.33 -26.32 -8.34
N GLU A 234 11.39 -27.16 -7.30
CA GLU A 234 10.56 -26.99 -6.12
C GLU A 234 10.94 -25.74 -5.31
N PHE A 235 12.25 -25.49 -5.14
CA PHE A 235 12.72 -24.30 -4.44
C PHE A 235 12.28 -23.04 -5.17
N ARG A 236 12.51 -22.95 -6.50
CA ARG A 236 12.05 -21.83 -7.32
C ARG A 236 10.55 -21.61 -7.24
N HIS A 237 9.77 -22.68 -7.26
CA HIS A 237 8.33 -22.58 -7.11
C HIS A 237 7.92 -22.00 -5.76
N ARG A 238 8.54 -22.46 -4.66
CA ARG A 238 8.24 -21.95 -3.30
C ARG A 238 8.59 -20.48 -3.12
N ILE A 239 9.71 -20.04 -3.67
CA ILE A 239 10.14 -18.64 -3.55
C ILE A 239 9.51 -17.71 -4.61
N GLY A 240 8.61 -18.22 -5.44
CA GLY A 240 7.91 -17.44 -6.45
C GLY A 240 8.80 -16.96 -7.61
N SER A 241 9.82 -17.72 -7.96
CA SER A 241 10.76 -17.44 -9.04
C SER A 241 10.90 -18.65 -10.00
N PRO A 242 9.80 -19.12 -10.61
CA PRO A 242 9.79 -20.38 -11.34
C PRO A 242 10.57 -20.34 -12.67
N THR A 243 10.67 -19.19 -13.30
CA THR A 243 11.08 -19.08 -14.72
C THR A 243 12.34 -18.29 -14.99
N ASN A 244 13.04 -17.83 -13.98
CA ASN A 244 14.18 -16.96 -14.26
C ASN A 244 15.52 -17.66 -14.05
N ASP A 245 16.51 -17.26 -14.85
CA ASP A 245 17.89 -17.68 -14.75
C ASP A 245 18.65 -16.95 -13.62
N SER A 246 17.94 -16.21 -12.76
CA SER A 246 18.56 -15.52 -11.64
C SER A 246 19.19 -16.53 -10.66
N PRO A 247 20.36 -16.22 -10.10
CA PRO A 247 20.95 -17.01 -9.04
C PRO A 247 19.98 -17.20 -7.89
N LEU A 248 20.02 -18.37 -7.26
CA LEU A 248 19.17 -18.67 -6.13
C LEU A 248 19.73 -18.08 -4.83
N PRO A 249 18.88 -17.59 -3.93
CA PRO A 249 19.33 -16.98 -2.68
C PRO A 249 19.93 -18.03 -1.74
N ASN A 250 21.03 -17.65 -1.08
CA ASN A 250 21.62 -18.35 0.05
C ASN A 250 21.93 -17.32 1.13
N ILE A 251 20.96 -17.07 1.98
CA ILE A 251 21.03 -16.04 3.02
C ILE A 251 21.71 -16.63 4.25
N GLN A 252 22.93 -16.19 4.53
CA GLN A 252 23.72 -16.60 5.69
C GLN A 252 23.74 -15.55 6.78
N MET A 253 23.56 -14.27 6.41
CA MET A 253 23.54 -13.15 7.34
C MET A 253 22.38 -12.23 7.04
N ILE A 254 21.74 -11.71 8.09
CA ILE A 254 20.72 -10.66 7.98
C ILE A 254 21.18 -9.42 8.74
N ILE A 255 21.03 -8.28 8.09
CA ILE A 255 21.30 -6.98 8.70
C ILE A 255 19.98 -6.24 8.88
N PHE A 256 19.64 -5.91 10.11
CA PHE A 256 18.41 -5.21 10.45
C PHE A 256 18.67 -3.71 10.65
N GLU A 257 18.20 -2.91 9.74
CA GLU A 257 18.25 -1.45 9.92
C GLU A 257 17.07 -0.89 10.71
N ASN A 258 16.01 -1.67 10.85
CA ASN A 258 14.79 -1.32 11.55
C ASN A 258 14.11 -2.54 12.15
N ASN A 259 13.08 -2.32 12.95
CA ASN A 259 12.23 -3.38 13.44
C ASN A 259 11.33 -3.91 12.29
N TYR A 260 11.71 -5.03 11.71
CA TYR A 260 11.15 -5.51 10.46
C TYR A 260 10.40 -6.84 10.55
N GLY A 261 10.59 -7.59 11.62
CA GLY A 261 10.15 -8.98 11.68
C GLY A 261 8.65 -9.16 11.90
N ASN A 262 8.05 -8.39 12.77
CA ASN A 262 6.73 -8.67 13.34
C ASN A 262 5.53 -8.12 12.56
N ASN A 263 5.75 -7.35 11.51
CA ASN A 263 4.68 -6.76 10.68
C ASN A 263 4.41 -7.52 9.37
N HIS A 264 4.87 -8.76 9.27
CA HIS A 264 4.69 -9.60 8.10
C HIS A 264 3.79 -10.80 8.38
N SER A 265 3.27 -11.40 7.31
CA SER A 265 2.48 -12.62 7.40
C SER A 265 3.31 -13.81 7.87
N ASN A 266 2.70 -14.74 8.59
CA ASN A 266 3.31 -15.96 9.09
C ASN A 266 4.58 -15.70 9.92
N VAL A 267 4.45 -14.82 10.88
CA VAL A 267 5.57 -14.27 11.66
C VAL A 267 6.39 -15.35 12.37
N ASN A 268 5.75 -16.37 12.94
CA ASN A 268 6.46 -17.44 13.64
C ASN A 268 7.41 -18.22 12.72
N LYS A 269 6.97 -18.55 11.50
CA LYS A 269 7.81 -19.18 10.48
C LYS A 269 8.95 -18.27 10.04
N ARG A 270 8.66 -16.99 9.91
CA ARG A 270 9.64 -15.96 9.53
C ARG A 270 10.72 -15.80 10.60
N PHE A 271 10.34 -15.67 11.86
CA PHE A 271 11.28 -15.58 12.97
C PHE A 271 12.14 -16.83 13.11
N ALA A 272 11.54 -18.02 13.01
CA ALA A 272 12.29 -19.27 13.03
C ALA A 272 13.33 -19.34 11.91
N GLY A 273 12.97 -18.88 10.70
CA GLY A 273 13.90 -18.82 9.59
C GLY A 273 15.02 -17.78 9.78
N MET A 274 14.70 -16.62 10.33
CA MET A 274 15.70 -15.59 10.65
C MET A 274 16.66 -16.04 11.75
N ALA A 275 16.15 -16.68 12.81
CA ALA A 275 16.97 -17.21 13.90
C ALA A 275 17.89 -18.38 13.46
N ALA A 276 17.59 -19.00 12.33
CA ALA A 276 18.39 -20.11 11.78
C ALA A 276 19.51 -19.63 10.83
N THR A 277 19.64 -18.35 10.55
CA THR A 277 20.79 -17.80 9.81
C THR A 277 22.07 -17.83 10.65
N GLU A 278 23.23 -17.88 10.01
CA GLU A 278 24.51 -18.05 10.70
C GLU A 278 24.88 -16.85 11.58
N PHE A 279 24.52 -15.65 11.14
CA PHE A 279 24.87 -14.41 11.84
C PHE A 279 23.86 -13.31 11.55
N ASN A 280 23.40 -12.62 12.59
CA ASN A 280 22.50 -11.50 12.48
C ASN A 280 22.99 -10.30 13.27
N TRP A 281 22.88 -9.12 12.71
CA TRP A 281 23.17 -7.90 13.44
C TRP A 281 22.30 -6.76 12.97
N GLY A 282 22.24 -5.68 13.74
CA GLY A 282 21.45 -4.55 13.27
C GLY A 282 21.49 -3.33 14.16
N PHE A 283 20.94 -2.27 13.61
CA PHE A 283 20.71 -1.03 14.33
C PHE A 283 19.36 -1.10 15.03
N GLN A 284 19.33 -0.89 16.34
CA GLN A 284 18.10 -0.97 17.11
C GLN A 284 17.94 0.24 18.03
N TRP A 285 16.73 0.76 18.10
CA TRP A 285 16.39 1.88 19.00
C TRP A 285 16.03 1.39 20.40
N HIS A 286 15.48 0.18 20.48
CA HIS A 286 15.01 -0.45 21.70
C HIS A 286 15.44 -1.91 21.76
N LEU A 287 15.88 -2.38 22.92
CA LEU A 287 16.25 -3.78 23.12
C LEU A 287 15.03 -4.68 23.31
N ASN A 288 13.91 -4.14 23.78
CA ASN A 288 12.68 -4.90 24.07
C ASN A 288 11.77 -5.04 22.83
N GLN A 289 12.33 -5.18 21.66
CA GLN A 289 11.57 -5.40 20.44
C GLN A 289 11.96 -6.73 19.79
N PRO A 290 11.01 -7.43 19.14
CA PRO A 290 11.24 -8.79 18.64
C PRO A 290 12.41 -8.93 17.68
N THR A 291 12.69 -7.92 16.85
CA THR A 291 13.82 -7.95 15.92
C THR A 291 15.18 -7.90 16.64
N ALA A 292 15.25 -7.20 17.78
CA ALA A 292 16.48 -7.14 18.58
C ALA A 292 16.86 -8.52 19.13
N GLU A 293 15.88 -9.36 19.48
CA GLU A 293 16.11 -10.72 19.99
C GLU A 293 16.72 -11.66 18.92
N LEU A 294 16.63 -11.29 17.64
CA LEU A 294 17.23 -12.05 16.54
C LEU A 294 18.67 -11.67 16.23
N CYS A 295 19.18 -10.58 16.81
CA CYS A 295 20.52 -10.07 16.54
C CYS A 295 21.56 -10.66 17.47
N ASP A 296 22.67 -11.17 16.91
CA ASP A 296 23.88 -11.53 17.64
C ASP A 296 24.67 -10.30 18.11
N ILE A 297 24.61 -9.22 17.30
CA ILE A 297 25.20 -7.92 17.64
C ILE A 297 24.16 -6.83 17.40
N ILE A 298 23.99 -5.96 18.40
CA ILE A 298 23.13 -4.78 18.32
C ILE A 298 24.00 -3.54 18.40
N LEU A 299 23.87 -2.66 17.43
CA LEU A 299 24.40 -1.32 17.47
C LEU A 299 23.28 -0.32 17.82
N PRO A 300 23.52 0.60 18.77
CA PRO A 300 22.52 1.60 19.12
C PRO A 300 22.29 2.51 17.92
N ALA A 301 21.05 2.61 17.46
CA ALA A 301 20.69 3.40 16.30
C ALA A 301 20.34 4.84 16.68
N PRO A 302 20.79 5.82 15.92
CA PRO A 302 20.22 7.15 15.99
C PRO A 302 18.78 7.11 15.44
N ILE A 303 17.91 7.89 16.05
CA ILE A 303 16.62 8.21 15.46
C ILE A 303 16.73 9.48 14.62
N TRP A 304 15.74 9.73 13.75
CA TRP A 304 15.78 10.83 12.80
C TRP A 304 16.04 12.21 13.41
N GLN A 305 15.67 12.45 14.68
CA GLN A 305 15.94 13.70 15.39
C GLN A 305 17.43 13.97 15.60
N PHE A 306 18.24 12.92 15.67
CA PHE A 306 19.69 13.05 15.89
C PHE A 306 20.47 13.24 14.59
N GLU A 307 20.01 12.67 13.49
CA GLU A 307 20.70 12.76 12.20
C GLU A 307 20.07 13.76 11.22
N GLY A 308 18.80 14.12 11.41
CA GLY A 308 18.08 14.94 10.47
C GLY A 308 17.76 14.22 9.15
N MET A 309 17.74 12.90 9.15
CA MET A 309 17.49 12.08 7.94
C MET A 309 16.13 11.44 7.98
N ASP A 310 15.46 11.39 6.82
CA ASP A 310 14.28 10.55 6.64
C ASP A 310 14.71 9.12 6.28
N GLU A 311 14.77 8.27 7.27
CA GLU A 311 15.12 6.86 7.09
C GLU A 311 14.01 6.05 6.41
N TYR A 312 12.77 6.50 6.54
CA TYR A 312 11.61 5.68 6.17
C TYR A 312 11.29 5.73 4.68
N MET A 313 11.39 6.91 4.06
CA MET A 313 10.84 7.10 2.72
C MET A 313 11.87 7.29 1.61
N TYR A 314 13.08 7.81 1.89
CA TYR A 314 13.97 8.31 0.83
C TYR A 314 15.44 7.94 0.98
N GLY A 315 15.75 6.98 1.82
CA GLY A 315 17.10 6.40 1.88
C GLY A 315 18.17 7.38 2.29
N HIS A 316 18.13 7.85 3.53
CA HIS A 316 19.20 8.62 4.17
C HIS A 316 19.50 9.98 3.51
N GLN A 317 18.45 10.71 3.14
CA GLN A 317 18.59 12.09 2.63
C GLN A 317 17.96 13.09 3.58
N ARG A 318 18.60 14.25 3.74
CA ARG A 318 18.05 15.38 4.51
C ARG A 318 17.13 16.27 3.69
N PHE A 319 17.23 16.25 2.35
CA PHE A 319 16.24 16.89 1.48
C PHE A 319 15.12 15.92 1.20
N VAL A 320 13.99 16.16 1.83
CA VAL A 320 12.84 15.27 1.83
C VAL A 320 11.71 15.87 1.01
N SER A 321 11.27 15.16 -0.01
CA SER A 321 10.03 15.45 -0.73
C SER A 321 8.87 14.78 -0.01
N GLY A 322 7.63 15.25 -0.24
CA GLY A 322 6.46 14.65 0.37
C GLY A 322 6.30 13.15 0.06
N PRO A 323 5.73 12.37 0.98
CA PRO A 323 5.53 10.94 0.83
C PRO A 323 4.56 10.61 -0.31
N ASN A 324 4.66 9.36 -0.81
CA ASN A 324 3.72 8.81 -1.80
C ASN A 324 3.56 9.63 -3.10
N GLY A 325 4.64 10.27 -3.55
CA GLY A 325 4.63 11.02 -4.80
C GLY A 325 4.17 12.47 -4.67
N MET A 326 3.89 12.97 -3.47
CA MET A 326 3.73 14.41 -3.25
C MET A 326 5.07 15.11 -3.46
N ARG A 327 5.35 15.49 -4.71
CA ARG A 327 6.65 16.02 -5.15
C ARG A 327 6.61 17.50 -5.49
N ASN A 328 5.53 18.20 -5.15
CA ASN A 328 5.41 19.63 -5.38
C ASN A 328 6.15 20.49 -4.35
N TYR A 329 6.79 19.86 -3.39
CA TYR A 329 7.68 20.51 -2.43
C TYR A 329 8.84 19.61 -2.03
N PHE A 330 9.89 20.20 -1.49
CA PHE A 330 10.84 19.53 -0.62
C PHE A 330 11.13 20.39 0.61
N THR A 331 11.58 19.74 1.64
CA THR A 331 12.06 20.39 2.88
C THR A 331 13.43 19.86 3.23
N PHE A 332 14.13 20.57 4.12
CA PHE A 332 15.38 20.11 4.70
C PHE A 332 15.16 19.73 6.16
N CYS A 333 15.58 18.53 6.53
CA CYS A 333 15.54 18.04 7.89
C CYS A 333 16.85 18.41 8.59
N ALA A 334 16.81 19.41 9.47
CA ALA A 334 17.96 19.77 10.29
C ALA A 334 18.12 18.78 11.46
N ARG A 335 19.36 18.61 11.92
CA ARG A 335 19.65 17.92 13.17
C ARG A 335 18.99 18.67 14.34
N GLY A 336 18.25 17.96 15.17
CA GLY A 336 17.55 18.54 16.32
C GLY A 336 18.22 18.27 17.67
N LEU A 337 18.95 17.15 17.79
CA LEU A 337 19.51 16.67 19.05
C LEU A 337 20.92 16.12 18.85
N GLU A 338 21.73 16.17 19.93
CA GLU A 338 23.05 15.52 19.97
C GLU A 338 22.89 14.00 20.18
N PHE A 339 23.84 13.22 19.67
CA PHE A 339 23.85 11.77 19.89
C PHE A 339 24.01 11.44 21.37
N PRO A 340 23.19 10.58 21.95
CA PRO A 340 23.38 10.14 23.32
C PRO A 340 24.46 9.04 23.41
N GLY A 341 25.37 9.18 24.38
CA GLY A 341 26.33 8.12 24.69
C GLY A 341 27.20 7.68 23.51
N GLU A 342 27.17 6.37 23.23
CA GLU A 342 27.96 5.76 22.15
C GLU A 342 27.23 5.64 20.82
N VAL A 343 26.06 6.24 20.68
CA VAL A 343 25.33 6.29 19.40
C VAL A 343 26.19 7.01 18.36
N ARG A 344 26.22 6.48 17.16
CA ARG A 344 26.93 7.04 16.01
C ARG A 344 26.03 7.08 14.80
N SER A 345 26.33 7.95 13.85
CA SER A 345 25.65 7.96 12.55
C SER A 345 25.75 6.60 11.88
N LYS A 346 24.66 6.12 11.31
CA LYS A 346 24.65 4.87 10.55
C LYS A 346 25.60 4.94 9.37
N GLU A 347 25.66 6.07 8.67
CA GLU A 347 26.56 6.27 7.53
C GLU A 347 28.04 6.23 7.95
N TRP A 348 28.37 6.73 9.14
CA TRP A 348 29.71 6.56 9.70
C TRP A 348 30.02 5.07 9.94
N VAL A 349 29.11 4.33 10.54
CA VAL A 349 29.28 2.89 10.80
C VAL A 349 29.49 2.13 9.48
N TRP A 350 28.66 2.40 8.48
CA TRP A 350 28.81 1.80 7.17
C TRP A 350 30.14 2.16 6.50
N THR A 351 30.59 3.39 6.63
CA THR A 351 31.89 3.81 6.12
C THR A 351 33.03 3.08 6.83
N GLU A 352 32.93 2.89 8.13
CA GLU A 352 33.91 2.12 8.91
C GLU A 352 33.95 0.63 8.54
N ILE A 353 32.80 0.05 8.24
CA ILE A 353 32.69 -1.32 7.69
C ILE A 353 33.36 -1.37 6.30
N ALA A 354 33.03 -0.41 5.42
CA ALA A 354 33.59 -0.34 4.08
C ALA A 354 35.12 -0.19 4.08
N LYS A 355 35.69 0.57 5.04
CA LYS A 355 37.15 0.66 5.23
C LYS A 355 37.76 -0.70 5.55
N ARG A 356 37.14 -1.48 6.43
CA ARG A 356 37.61 -2.82 6.81
C ARG A 356 37.50 -3.83 5.68
N LEU A 357 36.53 -3.62 4.79
CA LEU A 357 36.34 -4.43 3.58
C LEU A 357 37.21 -3.96 2.40
N GLY A 358 37.93 -2.83 2.52
CA GLY A 358 38.76 -2.28 1.46
C GLY A 358 37.98 -1.69 0.28
N VAL A 359 36.76 -1.21 0.51
CA VAL A 359 35.88 -0.65 -0.52
C VAL A 359 35.36 0.76 -0.19
N ALA A 360 35.93 1.40 0.81
CA ALA A 360 35.45 2.69 1.31
C ALA A 360 35.57 3.82 0.29
N ASP A 361 36.61 3.77 -0.55
CA ASP A 361 36.83 4.71 -1.66
C ASP A 361 35.69 4.68 -2.70
N LYS A 362 35.02 3.54 -2.85
CA LYS A 362 33.82 3.39 -3.70
C LYS A 362 32.52 3.70 -2.97
N TYR A 363 32.52 3.47 -1.65
CA TYR A 363 31.30 3.65 -0.85
C TYR A 363 31.07 5.12 -0.47
N ASN A 364 32.08 5.76 0.11
CA ASN A 364 31.97 7.13 0.61
C ASN A 364 33.31 7.90 0.53
N PRO A 365 33.80 8.20 -0.68
CA PRO A 365 35.12 8.78 -0.88
C PRO A 365 35.30 10.16 -0.22
N ARG A 366 34.19 10.88 0.02
CA ARG A 366 34.24 12.24 0.55
C ARG A 366 34.43 12.32 2.07
N MET A 367 34.17 11.23 2.78
CA MET A 367 34.08 11.19 4.24
C MET A 367 35.12 10.24 4.87
N LEU A 368 36.09 9.79 4.11
CA LEU A 368 37.05 8.76 4.55
C LEU A 368 37.86 9.16 5.81
N ASP A 369 38.22 10.41 5.90
CA ASP A 369 39.09 10.92 6.99
C ASP A 369 38.28 11.58 8.09
N VAL A 370 36.96 11.54 8.05
CA VAL A 370 36.09 12.14 9.05
C VAL A 370 35.83 11.13 10.18
N ASP A 371 36.13 11.53 11.40
CA ASP A 371 35.85 10.74 12.59
C ASP A 371 34.38 10.84 13.02
N ALA A 372 33.99 10.02 13.98
CA ALA A 372 32.60 9.95 14.43
C ALA A 372 32.09 11.24 15.09
N GLU A 373 32.95 11.99 15.72
CA GLU A 373 32.60 13.21 16.45
C GLU A 373 32.27 14.35 15.48
N HIS A 374 33.05 14.48 14.40
CA HIS A 374 32.87 15.53 13.39
C HIS A 374 31.98 15.09 12.19
N TRP A 375 31.45 13.87 12.22
CA TRP A 375 30.73 13.28 11.08
C TRP A 375 29.52 14.11 10.66
N VAL A 376 28.70 14.53 11.61
CA VAL A 376 27.45 15.25 11.30
C VAL A 376 27.70 16.63 10.74
N ASP A 377 28.71 17.32 11.23
CA ASP A 377 29.11 18.66 10.74
C ASP A 377 29.67 18.56 9.31
N ALA A 378 30.53 17.59 9.06
CA ALA A 378 31.05 17.32 7.72
C ALA A 378 29.91 16.92 6.74
N GLN A 379 28.96 16.16 7.21
CA GLN A 379 27.75 15.80 6.45
C GLN A 379 26.93 17.04 6.10
N GLU A 380 26.74 17.97 7.02
CA GLU A 380 25.99 19.20 6.77
C GLU A 380 26.68 20.07 5.70
N ALA A 381 28.00 20.12 5.69
CA ALA A 381 28.74 20.82 4.64
C ALA A 381 28.48 20.23 3.25
N VAL A 382 28.34 18.90 3.13
CA VAL A 382 27.99 18.24 1.86
C VAL A 382 26.55 18.59 1.42
N TYR A 383 25.62 18.69 2.33
CA TYR A 383 24.26 19.12 2.01
C TYR A 383 24.18 20.59 1.62
N LYS A 384 24.95 21.45 2.27
CA LYS A 384 25.08 22.86 1.89
C LYS A 384 25.61 23.00 0.46
N GLU A 385 26.67 22.28 0.12
CA GLU A 385 27.21 22.25 -1.25
C GLU A 385 26.16 21.74 -2.27
N ALA A 386 25.43 20.68 -1.92
CA ALA A 386 24.35 20.16 -2.77
C ALA A 386 23.25 21.19 -3.01
N PHE A 387 22.90 21.96 -1.99
CA PHE A 387 21.96 23.08 -2.13
C PHE A 387 22.52 24.18 -3.01
N GLU A 388 23.76 24.60 -2.83
CA GLU A 388 24.41 25.64 -3.64
C GLU A 388 24.46 25.23 -5.13
N ASN A 389 24.80 23.97 -5.41
CA ASN A 389 24.79 23.43 -6.77
C ASN A 389 23.37 23.45 -7.37
N TRP A 390 22.37 23.10 -6.58
CA TRP A 390 20.96 23.17 -6.98
C TRP A 390 20.52 24.61 -7.25
N ALA A 391 20.85 25.56 -6.38
CA ALA A 391 20.53 26.97 -6.52
C ALA A 391 21.26 27.64 -7.71
N ASN A 392 22.40 27.08 -8.13
CA ASN A 392 23.14 27.51 -9.31
C ASN A 392 22.60 26.94 -10.62
N ASN A 393 21.63 26.01 -10.58
CA ASN A 393 21.03 25.44 -11.78
C ASN A 393 19.95 26.38 -12.36
N GLU A 394 20.28 27.10 -13.44
CA GLU A 394 19.41 28.09 -14.06
C GLU A 394 18.09 27.49 -14.53
N THR A 395 18.08 26.27 -15.04
CA THR A 395 16.86 25.58 -15.48
C THR A 395 15.91 25.31 -14.30
N VAL A 396 16.47 24.90 -13.16
CA VAL A 396 15.69 24.67 -11.94
C VAL A 396 15.15 25.99 -11.38
N MET A 397 15.97 27.01 -11.34
CA MET A 397 15.54 28.33 -10.84
C MET A 397 14.45 28.95 -11.71
N ALA A 398 14.59 28.87 -13.02
CA ALA A 398 13.56 29.33 -13.95
C ALA A 398 12.25 28.54 -13.81
N TYR A 399 12.35 27.21 -13.66
CA TYR A 399 11.18 26.36 -13.43
C TYR A 399 10.43 26.70 -12.14
N LEU A 400 11.17 27.08 -11.09
CA LEU A 400 10.62 27.44 -9.78
C LEU A 400 10.21 28.92 -9.68
N GLY A 401 10.44 29.71 -10.73
CA GLY A 401 10.10 31.14 -10.76
C GLY A 401 10.99 32.02 -9.86
N TYR A 402 12.20 31.57 -9.52
CA TYR A 402 13.11 32.37 -8.75
C TYR A 402 13.76 33.48 -9.60
N GLU A 403 13.50 34.74 -9.29
CA GLU A 403 14.18 35.90 -9.89
C GLU A 403 15.62 36.07 -9.37
N LYS A 404 15.83 35.67 -8.11
CA LYS A 404 17.13 35.70 -7.44
C LYS A 404 17.43 34.34 -6.83
N ARG A 405 18.65 33.87 -6.98
CA ARG A 405 19.10 32.60 -6.37
C ARG A 405 19.02 32.69 -4.84
N PRO A 406 18.33 31.72 -4.19
CA PRO A 406 18.29 31.70 -2.72
C PRO A 406 19.66 31.33 -2.16
N THR A 407 20.05 31.96 -1.05
CA THR A 407 21.22 31.54 -0.28
C THR A 407 20.87 30.41 0.66
N TRP A 408 21.89 29.69 1.15
CA TRP A 408 21.69 28.66 2.16
C TRP A 408 21.05 29.21 3.44
N GLU A 409 21.48 30.39 3.86
CA GLU A 409 20.96 31.06 5.06
C GLU A 409 19.49 31.45 4.91
N GLU A 410 19.10 31.98 3.74
CA GLU A 410 17.69 32.30 3.42
C GLU A 410 16.84 31.04 3.40
N PHE A 411 17.34 29.96 2.78
CA PHE A 411 16.64 28.68 2.73
C PHE A 411 16.54 28.05 4.12
N ASN A 412 17.62 28.00 4.90
CA ASN A 412 17.62 27.35 6.21
C ASN A 412 16.74 28.07 7.24
N ALA A 413 16.48 29.36 7.05
CA ALA A 413 15.51 30.11 7.85
C ALA A 413 14.05 29.70 7.59
N ASN A 414 13.76 29.19 6.39
CA ASN A 414 12.45 28.64 6.00
C ASN A 414 12.67 27.46 5.03
N PRO A 415 13.03 26.27 5.55
CA PRO A 415 13.57 25.19 4.76
C PRO A 415 12.52 24.43 3.95
N VAL A 416 11.66 25.15 3.24
CA VAL A 416 10.62 24.59 2.36
C VAL A 416 10.65 25.27 1.01
N VAL A 417 10.81 24.47 -0.04
CA VAL A 417 10.61 24.91 -1.43
C VAL A 417 9.39 24.20 -2.00
N ARG A 418 8.48 24.97 -2.59
CA ARG A 418 7.26 24.43 -3.20
C ARG A 418 6.97 25.09 -4.53
N THR A 419 6.30 24.37 -5.41
CA THR A 419 5.69 24.92 -6.64
C THR A 419 4.21 25.12 -6.44
N GLU A 420 3.65 26.10 -7.09
CA GLU A 420 2.22 26.22 -7.27
C GLU A 420 1.71 25.12 -8.20
N ILE A 421 0.46 24.77 -8.05
CA ILE A 421 -0.20 23.74 -8.81
C ILE A 421 -1.36 24.36 -9.55
N ASP A 422 -1.44 24.11 -10.85
CA ASP A 422 -2.64 24.47 -11.62
C ASP A 422 -3.85 23.72 -11.08
N VAL A 423 -4.88 24.44 -10.74
CA VAL A 423 -6.15 23.86 -10.28
C VAL A 423 -7.25 24.10 -11.31
N PRO A 424 -8.18 23.16 -11.51
CA PRO A 424 -8.23 21.83 -10.90
C PRO A 424 -7.13 20.93 -11.45
N TYR A 425 -6.49 20.18 -10.54
CA TYR A 425 -5.54 19.15 -10.91
C TYR A 425 -6.20 17.78 -10.85
N TYR A 426 -6.09 17.03 -11.93
CA TYR A 426 -6.48 15.63 -12.03
C TYR A 426 -5.49 14.84 -12.89
N PRO A 427 -5.36 13.52 -12.66
CA PRO A 427 -4.43 12.68 -13.43
C PRO A 427 -4.72 12.76 -14.92
N PHE A 428 -3.65 12.68 -15.72
CA PHE A 428 -3.69 12.63 -17.19
C PHE A 428 -4.17 13.91 -17.90
N LYS A 429 -4.61 14.95 -17.16
CA LYS A 429 -5.15 16.21 -17.72
C LYS A 429 -4.38 16.70 -18.96
N SER A 430 -3.10 17.00 -18.78
CA SER A 430 -2.31 17.63 -19.83
C SER A 430 -2.09 16.75 -21.07
N MET A 431 -2.05 15.42 -20.90
CA MET A 431 -1.88 14.50 -22.03
C MET A 431 -3.18 14.35 -22.81
N MET A 432 -4.29 14.14 -22.11
CA MET A 432 -5.60 13.99 -22.75
C MET A 432 -6.08 15.28 -23.42
N GLU A 433 -5.82 16.45 -22.83
CA GLU A 433 -6.11 17.75 -23.48
C GLU A 433 -5.34 17.95 -24.79
N ARG A 434 -4.16 17.33 -24.93
CA ARG A 434 -3.40 17.31 -26.20
C ARG A 434 -3.80 16.15 -27.14
N GLY A 435 -4.78 15.33 -26.77
CA GLY A 435 -5.15 14.13 -27.52
C GLY A 435 -4.10 13.01 -27.47
N GLU A 436 -3.18 13.06 -26.50
CA GLU A 436 -2.16 12.06 -26.30
C GLU A 436 -2.66 10.98 -25.32
N SER A 437 -2.47 9.71 -25.67
CA SER A 437 -2.80 8.62 -24.73
C SER A 437 -1.78 8.56 -23.60
N PRO A 438 -2.24 8.66 -22.32
CA PRO A 438 -1.37 8.48 -21.17
C PRO A 438 -1.18 7.01 -20.76
N PHE A 439 -1.86 6.09 -21.44
CA PHE A 439 -1.97 4.69 -21.02
C PHE A 439 -0.84 3.85 -21.62
N GLY A 440 -0.01 3.25 -20.76
CA GLY A 440 1.10 2.36 -21.16
C GLY A 440 0.67 0.93 -21.45
N THR A 441 -0.55 0.72 -21.95
CA THR A 441 -1.09 -0.58 -22.31
C THR A 441 -0.71 -0.96 -23.76
N PRO A 442 -0.75 -2.24 -24.17
CA PRO A 442 -0.50 -2.65 -25.53
C PRO A 442 -1.37 -1.95 -26.58
N THR A 443 -2.60 -1.59 -26.26
CA THR A 443 -3.52 -0.86 -27.14
C THR A 443 -3.36 0.65 -27.09
N GLY A 444 -2.62 1.18 -26.12
CA GLY A 444 -2.56 2.61 -25.82
C GLY A 444 -3.88 3.15 -25.26
N LYS A 445 -4.81 2.30 -24.82
CA LYS A 445 -6.11 2.63 -24.26
C LYS A 445 -6.32 1.96 -22.92
N ILE A 446 -7.35 2.34 -22.19
CA ILE A 446 -7.78 1.60 -20.99
C ILE A 446 -8.28 0.23 -21.42
N GLU A 447 -7.67 -0.83 -20.90
CA GLU A 447 -8.02 -2.21 -21.24
C GLU A 447 -8.91 -2.84 -20.15
N PHE A 448 -10.13 -3.21 -20.50
CA PHE A 448 -11.02 -4.00 -19.64
C PHE A 448 -10.62 -5.47 -19.58
N VAL A 449 -9.98 -5.91 -20.65
CA VAL A 449 -9.36 -7.23 -20.77
C VAL A 449 -7.90 -7.02 -21.13
N SER A 450 -6.99 -7.45 -20.26
CA SER A 450 -5.55 -7.22 -20.44
C SER A 450 -4.99 -7.95 -21.65
N ASN A 451 -4.63 -7.21 -22.67
CA ASN A 451 -3.93 -7.79 -23.84
C ASN A 451 -2.54 -8.28 -23.48
N TYR A 452 -1.90 -7.72 -22.46
CA TYR A 452 -0.64 -8.24 -21.94
C TYR A 452 -0.80 -9.67 -21.42
N VAL A 453 -1.79 -9.93 -20.55
CA VAL A 453 -2.05 -11.26 -19.98
C VAL A 453 -2.47 -12.27 -21.08
N LYS A 454 -3.25 -11.82 -22.08
CA LYS A 454 -3.63 -12.68 -23.21
C LYS A 454 -2.45 -13.17 -24.05
N THR A 455 -1.39 -12.36 -24.17
CA THR A 455 -0.27 -12.61 -25.08
C THR A 455 0.96 -13.21 -24.38
N HIS A 456 1.00 -13.21 -23.06
CA HIS A 456 2.09 -13.77 -22.27
C HIS A 456 1.64 -15.08 -21.61
N ASP A 457 2.57 -16.04 -21.59
CA ASP A 457 2.32 -17.29 -20.86
C ASP A 457 2.44 -17.04 -19.36
N MET A 458 1.28 -17.04 -18.69
CA MET A 458 1.16 -16.84 -17.25
C MET A 458 1.02 -18.15 -16.47
N THR A 459 1.17 -19.30 -17.15
CA THR A 459 0.95 -20.64 -16.55
C THR A 459 1.98 -20.99 -15.47
N GLU A 460 3.17 -20.40 -15.53
CA GLU A 460 4.24 -20.59 -14.57
C GLU A 460 4.26 -19.55 -13.44
N SER A 461 3.18 -18.78 -13.28
CA SER A 461 3.07 -17.89 -12.13
C SER A 461 3.03 -18.74 -10.85
N ARG A 462 3.54 -18.20 -9.75
CA ARG A 462 3.45 -18.85 -8.43
C ARG A 462 2.00 -19.07 -7.95
N TRP A 463 1.07 -18.44 -8.62
CA TRP A 463 -0.36 -18.67 -8.43
C TRP A 463 -0.71 -19.99 -9.10
N ARG A 464 -1.12 -20.95 -8.31
CA ARG A 464 -1.56 -22.26 -8.78
C ARG A 464 -2.89 -22.15 -9.52
N GLY A 465 -2.88 -21.56 -10.70
CA GLY A 465 -4.10 -21.39 -11.47
C GLY A 465 -3.91 -20.45 -12.64
N LYS A 466 -4.84 -20.50 -13.55
CA LYS A 466 -4.91 -19.60 -14.71
C LYS A 466 -5.19 -18.17 -14.21
N ILE A 467 -4.39 -17.23 -14.65
CA ILE A 467 -4.68 -15.80 -14.49
C ILE A 467 -5.60 -15.40 -15.62
N ASP A 468 -6.80 -14.96 -15.28
CA ASP A 468 -7.74 -14.44 -16.27
C ASP A 468 -7.32 -13.01 -16.67
N PRO A 469 -7.44 -12.67 -17.96
CA PRO A 469 -7.05 -11.35 -18.45
C PRO A 469 -8.02 -10.23 -18.05
N MET A 470 -9.13 -10.55 -17.42
CA MET A 470 -10.15 -9.60 -16.96
C MET A 470 -10.63 -9.93 -15.55
N PRO A 471 -11.23 -8.98 -14.82
CA PRO A 471 -11.84 -9.26 -13.53
C PRO A 471 -12.99 -10.25 -13.65
N VAL A 472 -12.76 -11.47 -13.15
CA VAL A 472 -13.77 -12.53 -13.08
C VAL A 472 -13.96 -13.00 -11.65
N TRP A 473 -15.20 -13.27 -11.27
CA TRP A 473 -15.49 -13.82 -9.95
C TRP A 473 -15.10 -15.31 -9.91
N SER A 474 -14.33 -15.63 -8.90
CA SER A 474 -14.06 -17.01 -8.57
C SER A 474 -14.23 -17.18 -7.05
N PRO A 475 -14.81 -18.29 -6.60
CA PRO A 475 -14.82 -18.62 -5.19
C PRO A 475 -13.39 -18.60 -4.65
N SER A 476 -13.22 -18.07 -3.46
CA SER A 476 -11.88 -17.91 -2.87
C SER A 476 -11.22 -19.22 -2.46
N TYR A 477 -11.94 -20.33 -2.50
CA TYR A 477 -11.37 -21.60 -2.15
C TYR A 477 -10.50 -22.14 -3.28
N VAL A 478 -9.20 -22.03 -3.06
CA VAL A 478 -8.19 -22.80 -3.78
C VAL A 478 -7.75 -23.92 -2.86
N GLU A 479 -7.66 -25.15 -3.37
CA GLU A 479 -7.24 -26.31 -2.56
C GLU A 479 -5.91 -26.02 -1.86
N GLY A 480 -5.90 -26.13 -0.53
CA GLY A 480 -4.75 -25.80 0.31
C GLY A 480 -4.58 -24.33 0.68
N ASP A 481 -5.39 -23.41 0.16
CA ASP A 481 -5.40 -22.01 0.58
C ASP A 481 -6.47 -21.74 1.65
N ILE A 482 -6.05 -21.78 2.90
CA ILE A 482 -6.91 -21.48 4.05
C ILE A 482 -7.06 -19.97 4.30
N GLY A 483 -6.18 -19.14 3.71
CA GLY A 483 -6.22 -17.68 3.88
C GLY A 483 -7.38 -17.01 3.18
N SER A 484 -8.00 -17.68 2.24
CA SER A 484 -9.10 -17.16 1.45
C SER A 484 -10.50 -17.49 1.98
N ALA A 485 -10.59 -18.10 3.17
CA ALA A 485 -11.87 -18.43 3.80
C ALA A 485 -12.81 -17.23 3.98
N SER A 486 -12.26 -16.03 4.09
CA SER A 486 -13.02 -14.78 4.23
C SER A 486 -13.53 -14.19 2.92
N ASN A 487 -13.05 -14.66 1.78
CA ASN A 487 -13.38 -14.06 0.49
C ASN A 487 -14.77 -14.36 0.04
N ASP A 488 -15.21 -15.55 0.37
CA ASP A 488 -16.46 -16.08 -0.08
C ASP A 488 -16.95 -17.15 0.90
N GLY A 489 -17.43 -16.69 2.02
CA GLY A 489 -17.97 -17.56 3.05
C GLY A 489 -19.07 -18.51 2.54
N PHE A 490 -19.66 -18.21 1.38
CA PHE A 490 -20.78 -18.94 0.84
C PHE A 490 -20.37 -20.29 0.21
N TYR A 491 -19.22 -20.34 -0.45
CA TYR A 491 -18.75 -21.54 -1.16
C TYR A 491 -17.60 -22.27 -0.45
N ASN A 492 -16.95 -21.65 0.51
CA ASN A 492 -15.84 -22.25 1.20
C ASN A 492 -16.31 -23.22 2.28
N PRO A 493 -15.99 -24.53 2.19
CA PRO A 493 -16.43 -25.52 3.16
C PRO A 493 -15.90 -25.25 4.60
N LYS A 494 -14.81 -24.53 4.74
CA LYS A 494 -14.23 -24.15 6.04
C LYS A 494 -15.04 -23.12 6.81
N VAL A 495 -16.01 -22.46 6.20
CA VAL A 495 -16.94 -21.56 6.89
C VAL A 495 -17.70 -22.26 8.02
N LYS A 496 -17.87 -23.58 7.93
CA LYS A 496 -18.48 -24.36 9.03
C LYS A 496 -17.63 -24.33 10.29
N ASP A 497 -16.30 -24.33 10.13
CA ASP A 497 -15.34 -24.36 11.24
C ASP A 497 -14.93 -22.94 11.64
N TYR A 498 -14.88 -22.01 10.68
CA TYR A 498 -14.44 -20.62 10.84
C TYR A 498 -15.48 -19.64 10.24
N PRO A 499 -16.63 -19.45 10.93
CA PRO A 499 -17.77 -18.73 10.35
C PRO A 499 -17.62 -17.20 10.30
N LEU A 500 -16.62 -16.64 10.99
CA LEU A 500 -16.39 -15.20 11.01
C LEU A 500 -15.29 -14.79 10.04
N SER A 501 -15.58 -13.81 9.20
CA SER A 501 -14.59 -13.17 8.35
C SER A 501 -13.81 -12.12 9.13
N MET A 502 -12.49 -12.33 9.29
CA MET A 502 -11.66 -11.41 10.06
C MET A 502 -11.10 -10.28 9.18
N VAL A 503 -11.12 -9.06 9.70
CA VAL A 503 -10.41 -7.90 9.18
C VAL A 503 -9.39 -7.41 10.19
N SER A 504 -8.25 -6.90 9.70
CA SER A 504 -7.17 -6.37 10.53
C SER A 504 -6.96 -4.90 10.21
N PRO A 505 -7.69 -3.99 10.89
CA PRO A 505 -7.61 -2.57 10.62
C PRO A 505 -6.37 -1.92 11.21
N VAL A 506 -6.01 -0.75 10.68
CA VAL A 506 -5.02 0.13 11.29
C VAL A 506 -5.59 0.73 12.60
N SER A 507 -4.77 0.79 13.63
CA SER A 507 -5.12 1.47 14.89
C SER A 507 -4.79 2.97 14.78
N ILE A 508 -5.63 3.82 15.36
CA ILE A 508 -5.38 5.27 15.44
C ILE A 508 -4.19 5.63 16.34
N TYR A 509 -3.81 4.73 17.23
CA TYR A 509 -2.77 4.95 18.22
C TYR A 509 -1.37 4.54 17.76
N ARG A 510 -1.27 3.93 16.58
CA ARG A 510 -0.01 3.38 16.06
C ARG A 510 0.06 3.49 14.56
N GLN A 511 1.28 3.62 14.08
CA GLN A 511 1.59 3.38 12.68
C GLN A 511 2.26 2.00 12.57
N HIS A 512 1.56 1.02 12.00
CA HIS A 512 1.93 -0.40 12.05
C HIS A 512 2.16 -0.86 13.50
N SER A 513 3.38 -1.25 13.87
CA SER A 513 3.77 -1.58 15.23
C SER A 513 4.52 -0.45 15.97
N SER A 514 4.72 0.69 15.35
CA SER A 514 5.38 1.84 15.98
C SER A 514 4.54 2.38 17.14
N ASN A 515 5.19 2.79 18.21
CA ASN A 515 4.60 3.29 19.46
C ASN A 515 3.90 2.23 20.33
N ASP A 516 3.93 0.95 19.97
CA ASP A 516 3.30 -0.11 20.76
C ASP A 516 3.94 -0.28 22.15
N ASN A 517 5.21 0.09 22.28
CA ASN A 517 5.97 0.09 23.53
C ASN A 517 5.98 1.45 24.26
N ASN A 518 5.30 2.47 23.74
CA ASN A 518 5.21 3.78 24.37
C ASN A 518 4.20 3.74 25.52
N PRO A 519 4.62 4.01 26.78
CA PRO A 519 3.70 3.97 27.94
C PRO A 519 2.51 4.92 27.82
N LEU A 520 2.72 6.12 27.29
CA LEU A 520 1.66 7.12 27.10
C LEU A 520 0.58 6.62 26.12
N MET A 521 1.03 5.99 25.02
CA MET A 521 0.09 5.43 24.06
C MET A 521 -0.65 4.21 24.63
N ARG A 522 -0.04 3.46 25.54
CA ARG A 522 -0.69 2.34 26.23
C ARG A 522 -1.72 2.78 27.26
N GLU A 523 -1.56 3.94 27.87
CA GLU A 523 -2.55 4.53 28.75
C GLU A 523 -3.83 4.91 28.01
N ASP A 524 -3.71 5.47 26.80
CA ASP A 524 -4.84 5.85 25.96
C ASP A 524 -5.47 4.67 25.21
N CYS A 525 -4.63 3.88 24.55
CA CYS A 525 -5.04 2.69 23.81
C CYS A 525 -4.82 1.44 24.63
N TYR A 526 -5.54 1.34 25.68
CA TYR A 526 -5.18 0.37 26.68
C TYR A 526 -5.48 -1.11 26.29
N ARG A 527 -6.16 -1.38 25.16
CA ARG A 527 -6.44 -2.76 24.70
C ARG A 527 -6.51 -2.90 23.20
N HIS A 528 -5.88 -3.96 22.69
CA HIS A 528 -6.15 -4.50 21.37
C HIS A 528 -7.37 -5.43 21.49
N ALA A 529 -8.52 -4.95 21.08
CA ALA A 529 -9.74 -5.73 21.19
C ALA A 529 -10.10 -6.36 19.84
N VAL A 530 -10.69 -7.56 19.88
CA VAL A 530 -11.45 -8.08 18.76
C VAL A 530 -12.84 -7.45 18.77
N TRP A 531 -13.19 -6.77 17.67
CA TRP A 531 -14.51 -6.20 17.49
C TRP A 531 -15.46 -7.29 17.01
N ILE A 532 -16.58 -7.44 17.66
CA ILE A 532 -17.59 -8.45 17.32
C ILE A 532 -18.98 -7.85 17.36
N SER A 533 -19.83 -8.18 16.38
CA SER A 533 -21.21 -7.73 16.36
C SER A 533 -22.00 -8.26 17.58
N GLY A 534 -22.99 -7.50 18.04
CA GLY A 534 -23.85 -7.95 19.14
C GLY A 534 -24.56 -9.28 18.85
N VAL A 535 -24.92 -9.53 17.58
CA VAL A 535 -25.55 -10.78 17.13
C VAL A 535 -24.60 -11.96 17.25
N ASP A 536 -23.35 -11.79 16.76
CA ASP A 536 -22.32 -12.85 16.79
C ASP A 536 -21.84 -13.12 18.21
N ALA A 537 -21.73 -12.07 19.03
CA ALA A 537 -21.37 -12.17 20.45
C ALA A 537 -22.43 -12.95 21.23
N GLN A 538 -23.71 -12.61 21.06
CA GLN A 538 -24.83 -13.31 21.70
C GLN A 538 -24.87 -14.78 21.32
N ALA A 539 -24.71 -15.10 20.03
CA ALA A 539 -24.72 -16.48 19.54
C ALA A 539 -23.58 -17.35 20.16
N ARG A 540 -22.54 -16.73 20.68
CA ARG A 540 -21.36 -17.38 21.28
C ARG A 540 -21.30 -17.23 22.80
N GLY A 541 -22.26 -16.54 23.41
CA GLY A 541 -22.26 -16.24 24.86
C GLY A 541 -21.15 -15.27 25.29
N ILE A 542 -20.61 -14.47 24.37
CA ILE A 542 -19.54 -13.50 24.60
C ILE A 542 -20.15 -12.19 25.10
N LYS A 543 -19.56 -11.62 26.14
CA LYS A 543 -19.89 -10.30 26.67
C LYS A 543 -18.75 -9.32 26.37
N ASP A 544 -19.08 -8.04 26.39
CA ASP A 544 -18.07 -6.99 26.27
C ASP A 544 -17.03 -7.11 27.40
N GLY A 545 -15.76 -7.06 27.05
CA GLY A 545 -14.65 -7.22 27.98
C GLY A 545 -14.18 -8.65 28.24
N ASP A 546 -14.90 -9.66 27.76
CA ASP A 546 -14.45 -11.06 27.91
C ASP A 546 -13.15 -11.30 27.13
N ILE A 547 -12.30 -12.18 27.66
CA ILE A 547 -11.13 -12.64 26.92
C ILE A 547 -11.58 -13.75 25.96
N CYS A 548 -11.35 -13.53 24.68
CA CYS A 548 -11.75 -14.42 23.60
C CYS A 548 -10.54 -15.02 22.92
N ARG A 549 -10.60 -16.32 22.66
CA ARG A 549 -9.68 -17.02 21.77
C ARG A 549 -10.13 -16.81 20.32
N VAL A 550 -9.31 -16.14 19.55
CA VAL A 550 -9.48 -15.97 18.09
C VAL A 550 -8.52 -16.92 17.39
N TYR A 551 -9.03 -17.82 16.55
CA TYR A 551 -8.22 -18.89 15.99
C TYR A 551 -8.60 -19.28 14.56
N SER A 552 -7.64 -19.87 13.87
CA SER A 552 -7.81 -20.52 12.56
C SER A 552 -6.86 -21.73 12.48
N ASP A 553 -6.82 -22.42 11.35
CA ASP A 553 -5.83 -23.48 11.08
C ASP A 553 -4.37 -23.00 11.20
N ARG A 554 -4.11 -21.71 11.12
CA ARG A 554 -2.77 -21.14 11.06
C ARG A 554 -2.24 -20.68 12.41
N GLY A 555 -3.11 -20.48 13.37
CA GLY A 555 -2.72 -20.00 14.69
C GLY A 555 -3.87 -19.46 15.49
N GLU A 556 -3.54 -18.97 16.66
CA GLU A 556 -4.50 -18.42 17.61
C GLU A 556 -3.92 -17.25 18.40
N VAL A 557 -4.81 -16.41 18.91
CA VAL A 557 -4.48 -15.29 19.79
C VAL A 557 -5.63 -15.07 20.78
N GLU A 558 -5.29 -14.64 21.99
CA GLU A 558 -6.27 -14.20 22.98
C GLU A 558 -6.39 -12.68 22.94
N LEU A 559 -7.61 -12.20 22.78
CA LEU A 559 -7.93 -10.77 22.72
C LEU A 559 -9.16 -10.47 23.57
N THR A 560 -9.23 -9.26 24.09
CA THR A 560 -10.44 -8.78 24.76
C THR A 560 -11.53 -8.52 23.71
N ALA A 561 -12.76 -8.96 23.97
CA ALA A 561 -13.90 -8.66 23.13
C ALA A 561 -14.34 -7.21 23.29
N TYR A 562 -14.60 -6.55 22.16
CA TYR A 562 -15.36 -5.31 22.09
C TYR A 562 -16.66 -5.59 21.33
N VAL A 563 -17.77 -5.71 22.07
CA VAL A 563 -19.08 -5.99 21.50
C VAL A 563 -19.68 -4.69 20.99
N THR A 564 -19.90 -4.58 19.68
CA THR A 564 -20.29 -3.32 19.06
C THR A 564 -21.20 -3.53 17.85
N ASN A 565 -22.11 -2.56 17.63
CA ASN A 565 -22.94 -2.50 16.41
C ASN A 565 -22.20 -1.83 15.23
N ARG A 566 -20.95 -1.42 15.44
CA ARG A 566 -20.09 -0.85 14.39
C ARG A 566 -19.42 -1.93 13.52
N MET A 567 -19.63 -3.19 13.82
CA MET A 567 -19.18 -4.35 13.02
C MET A 567 -20.39 -5.07 12.44
N MET A 568 -20.35 -5.36 11.15
CA MET A 568 -21.40 -6.15 10.50
C MET A 568 -21.41 -7.58 11.04
N PRO A 569 -22.60 -8.22 11.16
CA PRO A 569 -22.68 -9.64 11.49
C PRO A 569 -21.92 -10.54 10.51
N GLY A 570 -21.31 -11.61 11.05
CA GLY A 570 -20.48 -12.53 10.27
C GLY A 570 -19.03 -12.05 10.07
N SER A 571 -18.63 -10.94 10.73
CA SER A 571 -17.27 -10.39 10.66
C SER A 571 -16.73 -10.05 12.05
N ALA A 572 -15.40 -10.02 12.18
CA ALA A 572 -14.69 -9.64 13.40
C ALA A 572 -13.39 -8.89 13.08
#